data_e18b3bfbdc55b65eb81aef7438f0707f
#
_entry.id   e18b3bfbdc55b65eb81aef7438f0707f
#
_cell.length_a   1.000
_cell.length_b   1.000
_cell.length_c   1.000
_cell.angle_alpha   90.00
_cell.angle_beta   90.00
_cell.angle_gamma   90.00
#
_symmetry.space_group_name_H-M   'P 1'
#
loop_
_entity.id
_entity.type
_entity.pdbx_description
1 polymer ?
#
loop_
_entity_poly.entity_id
_entity_poly.type
_entity_poly.pdbx_seq_one_letter_code
_entity_poly.pdbx_strand_id
1 'polypeptide(L)'
;MTQEKICMLIAMGVYMVAVVVVGVICAKRNKTADDFYLGGRKLNPLVAAMSAEASDMSSWLLMGLPGVAYFTGASRSRRRQSKVQKIGMLAVMLYALAAFGMLFYTSFSAIADIYAHEGFGWLYFAMYAIMAFALMVFGSVFTAKAQLYEAKDNELLLSMPIAPRAILASRMASLWLLNLIFGLVVAVPAALAWAQAAALPVLGWVSIVLLLPALDFFSLAVTSLLAWGLSLLASRLRRKSLVTVIGSVVFLGAYFAVVFRMNGYIEQLAQNGAAIAESLAGAKLLVWLGRAMAQGNALALLWSLLALLLPFALMYWVLDHSFIRIVTTKRGAAKIRYEEKTLETSSPDRALVRREFRRLWASPTYLLNAGMGVLFLLVGAVALVIRRAAILDLAVQLPELAASVPVFLLLAICGMLGTTFFTPSSVSLEGKNLWILQSMPVSGCQVLLSKLRMADSLTLPTAAVAGICCACVTDRAPLVLAAGVLFARFVNLLGLHEGVLHAKLDWTNEAQAVKQGWATMLTMLLCWGVILATGALWLMWLAELVSPEAFLLGFCAVFFALDALLLRWVKTTGAERFSHLS
;
A
#
# COMPACT_ATOMS: atom_id res chain seq x y z
N MET A 1 0.93 19.30 -35.69
CA MET A 1 1.52 18.41 -34.67
C MET A 1 2.61 19.18 -33.97
N THR A 2 2.55 19.29 -32.65
CA THR A 2 3.59 19.96 -31.88
C THR A 2 4.89 19.13 -31.93
N GLN A 3 6.03 19.81 -31.87
CA GLN A 3 7.38 19.21 -31.98
C GLN A 3 7.58 18.07 -30.95
N GLU A 4 6.95 18.19 -29.76
CA GLU A 4 6.91 17.16 -28.73
C GLU A 4 6.23 15.84 -29.20
N LYS A 5 5.12 15.95 -29.91
CA LYS A 5 4.40 14.76 -30.45
C LYS A 5 5.21 14.04 -31.53
N ILE A 6 6.00 14.78 -32.30
CA ILE A 6 6.91 14.22 -33.31
C ILE A 6 8.05 13.48 -32.62
N CYS A 7 8.68 14.08 -31.60
CA CYS A 7 9.74 13.43 -30.81
C CYS A 7 9.24 12.16 -30.10
N MET A 8 8.02 12.18 -29.58
CA MET A 8 7.41 11.02 -28.93
C MET A 8 7.12 9.87 -29.91
N LEU A 9 6.64 10.21 -31.14
CA LEU A 9 6.42 9.23 -32.19
C LEU A 9 7.74 8.64 -32.71
N ILE A 10 8.79 9.45 -32.84
CA ILE A 10 10.14 8.99 -33.24
C ILE A 10 10.70 8.06 -32.18
N ALA A 11 10.61 8.43 -30.88
CA ALA A 11 11.06 7.59 -29.77
C ALA A 11 10.31 6.24 -29.72
N MET A 12 8.99 6.24 -29.91
CA MET A 12 8.21 5.01 -30.05
C MET A 12 8.60 4.19 -31.27
N GLY A 13 8.85 4.84 -32.41
CA GLY A 13 9.29 4.16 -33.63
C GLY A 13 10.66 3.49 -33.45
N VAL A 14 11.61 4.21 -32.87
CA VAL A 14 12.96 3.67 -32.56
C VAL A 14 12.88 2.51 -31.57
N TYR A 15 12.06 2.62 -30.54
CA TYR A 15 11.84 1.52 -29.58
C TYR A 15 11.21 0.29 -30.25
N MET A 16 10.19 0.47 -31.09
CA MET A 16 9.54 -0.63 -31.82
C MET A 16 10.52 -1.33 -32.76
N VAL A 17 11.33 -0.56 -33.48
CA VAL A 17 12.37 -1.10 -34.37
C VAL A 17 13.41 -1.88 -33.55
N ALA A 18 13.88 -1.34 -32.42
CA ALA A 18 14.83 -2.02 -31.55
C ALA A 18 14.28 -3.36 -31.03
N VAL A 19 13.01 -3.40 -30.59
CA VAL A 19 12.36 -4.64 -30.12
C VAL A 19 12.22 -5.67 -31.25
N VAL A 20 11.84 -5.23 -32.45
CA VAL A 20 11.73 -6.12 -33.62
C VAL A 20 13.11 -6.66 -34.02
N VAL A 21 14.14 -5.82 -34.04
CA VAL A 21 15.51 -6.24 -34.34
C VAL A 21 16.01 -7.26 -33.34
N VAL A 22 15.82 -7.02 -32.03
CA VAL A 22 16.15 -7.98 -30.99
C VAL A 22 15.37 -9.29 -31.17
N GLY A 23 14.08 -9.20 -31.45
CA GLY A 23 13.22 -10.37 -31.73
C GLY A 23 13.70 -11.19 -32.92
N VAL A 24 14.10 -10.55 -34.03
CA VAL A 24 14.65 -11.21 -35.21
C VAL A 24 16.02 -11.84 -34.93
N ILE A 25 16.88 -11.18 -34.17
CA ILE A 25 18.18 -11.72 -33.76
C ILE A 25 17.99 -12.95 -32.87
N CYS A 26 17.06 -12.90 -31.90
CA CYS A 26 16.73 -14.03 -31.04
C CYS A 26 16.10 -15.18 -31.84
N ALA A 27 15.18 -14.89 -32.76
CA ALA A 27 14.54 -15.91 -33.61
C ALA A 27 15.55 -16.63 -34.52
N LYS A 28 16.55 -15.93 -35.05
CA LYS A 28 17.63 -16.54 -35.85
C LYS A 28 18.58 -17.44 -35.01
N ARG A 29 18.65 -17.21 -33.71
CA ARG A 29 19.50 -18.02 -32.80
C ARG A 29 18.77 -19.25 -32.26
N ASN A 30 17.45 -19.22 -32.15
CA ASN A 30 16.63 -20.31 -31.61
C ASN A 30 16.22 -21.27 -32.73
N LYS A 31 16.95 -22.38 -32.88
CA LYS A 31 16.69 -23.37 -33.93
C LYS A 31 15.93 -24.60 -33.45
N THR A 32 15.84 -24.84 -32.15
CA THR A 32 15.17 -25.99 -31.54
C THR A 32 14.17 -25.56 -30.49
N ALA A 33 13.23 -26.47 -30.12
CA ALA A 33 12.30 -26.24 -29.03
C ALA A 33 13.01 -26.02 -27.68
N ASP A 34 14.13 -26.72 -27.46
CA ASP A 34 14.98 -26.53 -26.28
C ASP A 34 15.66 -25.16 -26.24
N ASP A 35 16.07 -24.63 -27.41
CA ASP A 35 16.61 -23.27 -27.49
C ASP A 35 15.52 -22.24 -27.18
N PHE A 36 14.28 -22.50 -27.58
CA PHE A 36 13.17 -21.59 -27.34
C PHE A 36 12.66 -21.60 -25.88
N TYR A 37 12.53 -22.79 -25.28
CA TYR A 37 11.99 -22.92 -23.91
C TYR A 37 13.07 -22.83 -22.83
N LEU A 38 14.27 -23.29 -23.09
CA LEU A 38 15.36 -23.40 -22.10
C LEU A 38 16.56 -22.50 -22.46
N GLY A 39 16.47 -21.67 -23.50
CA GLY A 39 17.56 -20.81 -23.96
C GLY A 39 18.81 -21.62 -24.34
N GLY A 40 18.63 -22.86 -24.82
CA GLY A 40 19.74 -23.78 -25.14
C GLY A 40 20.64 -24.11 -23.96
N ARG A 41 20.19 -23.90 -22.71
CA ARG A 41 20.95 -24.01 -21.46
C ARG A 41 22.22 -23.14 -21.40
N LYS A 42 22.28 -22.11 -22.24
CA LYS A 42 23.41 -21.17 -22.37
C LYS A 42 23.10 -19.74 -21.87
N LEU A 43 21.91 -19.55 -21.25
CA LEU A 43 21.56 -18.26 -20.67
C LEU A 43 22.52 -17.91 -19.54
N ASN A 44 22.96 -16.66 -19.52
CA ASN A 44 23.71 -16.14 -18.38
C ASN A 44 22.88 -16.35 -17.10
N PRO A 45 23.43 -16.96 -16.04
CA PRO A 45 22.69 -17.21 -14.80
C PRO A 45 22.00 -15.98 -14.21
N LEU A 46 22.59 -14.80 -14.37
CA LEU A 46 22.00 -13.53 -13.95
C LEU A 46 20.72 -13.22 -14.73
N VAL A 47 20.74 -13.38 -16.05
CA VAL A 47 19.59 -13.12 -16.93
C VAL A 47 18.48 -14.12 -16.65
N ALA A 48 18.81 -15.41 -16.45
CA ALA A 48 17.83 -16.43 -16.10
C ALA A 48 17.20 -16.17 -14.73
N ALA A 49 18.00 -15.79 -13.71
CA ALA A 49 17.51 -15.45 -12.38
C ALA A 49 16.63 -14.19 -12.41
N MET A 50 17.07 -13.14 -13.12
CA MET A 50 16.27 -11.91 -13.29
C MET A 50 14.95 -12.15 -14.03
N SER A 51 14.95 -13.02 -15.05
CA SER A 51 13.74 -13.36 -15.80
C SER A 51 12.74 -14.18 -14.96
N ALA A 52 13.23 -15.14 -14.16
CA ALA A 52 12.41 -15.91 -13.24
C ALA A 52 11.84 -15.00 -12.14
N GLU A 53 12.66 -14.15 -11.56
CA GLU A 53 12.28 -13.19 -10.53
C GLU A 53 11.29 -12.15 -11.08
N ALA A 54 11.52 -11.59 -12.27
CA ALA A 54 10.60 -10.67 -12.92
C ALA A 54 9.23 -11.32 -13.22
N SER A 55 9.20 -12.61 -13.53
CA SER A 55 7.95 -13.36 -13.71
C SER A 55 7.17 -13.55 -12.41
N ASP A 56 7.86 -13.77 -11.30
CA ASP A 56 7.25 -13.99 -9.97
C ASP A 56 6.96 -12.67 -9.25
N MET A 57 7.86 -11.69 -9.40
CA MET A 57 7.74 -10.35 -8.82
C MET A 57 6.72 -9.46 -9.49
N SER A 58 6.29 -9.79 -10.70
CA SER A 58 5.25 -9.01 -11.39
C SER A 58 3.97 -8.86 -10.54
N SER A 59 3.74 -9.76 -9.59
CA SER A 59 2.64 -9.66 -8.64
C SER A 59 2.97 -8.87 -7.35
N TRP A 60 4.26 -8.74 -6.96
CA TRP A 60 4.67 -8.14 -5.68
C TRP A 60 5.26 -6.74 -5.80
N LEU A 61 6.09 -6.50 -6.81
CA LEU A 61 6.69 -5.18 -7.08
C LEU A 61 5.61 -4.14 -7.37
N LEU A 62 4.47 -4.62 -7.82
CA LEU A 62 3.32 -3.87 -8.27
C LEU A 62 2.27 -3.63 -7.21
N MET A 63 2.45 -4.23 -6.03
CA MET A 63 1.64 -3.91 -4.85
C MET A 63 2.11 -2.65 -4.12
N GLY A 64 3.36 -2.23 -4.29
CA GLY A 64 3.87 -0.99 -3.71
C GLY A 64 3.56 0.23 -4.56
N LEU A 65 3.65 0.08 -5.87
CA LEU A 65 3.13 1.03 -6.86
C LEU A 65 1.82 0.43 -7.34
N PRO A 66 0.66 0.90 -6.88
CA PRO A 66 -0.58 0.18 -7.07
C PRO A 66 -0.80 -0.16 -8.53
N GLY A 67 -0.51 -1.39 -8.85
CA GLY A 67 -1.06 -2.05 -10.00
C GLY A 67 -0.50 -1.78 -11.38
N VAL A 68 0.45 -0.87 -11.62
CA VAL A 68 0.82 -0.52 -13.00
C VAL A 68 1.58 -1.58 -13.74
N ALA A 69 2.61 -2.14 -13.18
CA ALA A 69 3.33 -3.19 -13.85
C ALA A 69 2.58 -4.54 -13.78
N TYR A 70 1.71 -4.79 -12.78
CA TYR A 70 0.77 -5.92 -12.78
C TYR A 70 -0.19 -5.85 -13.97
N PHE A 71 -0.57 -4.64 -14.40
CA PHE A 71 -1.47 -4.43 -15.54
C PHE A 71 -0.77 -4.37 -16.90
N THR A 72 0.52 -4.07 -16.94
CA THR A 72 1.23 -3.94 -18.22
C THR A 72 1.90 -5.22 -18.69
N GLY A 73 2.18 -6.20 -17.85
CA GLY A 73 3.07 -7.25 -18.32
C GLY A 73 2.87 -8.68 -17.92
N ALA A 74 2.20 -9.00 -16.82
CA ALA A 74 2.48 -10.30 -16.24
C ALA A 74 1.32 -11.25 -16.02
N SER A 75 0.10 -10.92 -16.36
CA SER A 75 -0.96 -11.93 -16.31
C SER A 75 -1.08 -12.67 -17.64
N ARG A 76 -0.40 -13.79 -17.74
CA ARG A 76 -0.76 -14.88 -18.66
C ARG A 76 -2.12 -15.52 -18.31
N SER A 77 -2.98 -14.80 -17.58
CA SER A 77 -4.38 -15.15 -17.48
C SER A 77 -5.04 -14.84 -18.81
N ARG A 78 -5.57 -15.85 -19.47
CA ARG A 78 -6.23 -15.83 -20.79
C ARG A 78 -7.47 -14.90 -20.89
N ARG A 79 -7.80 -14.10 -19.89
CA ARG A 79 -8.81 -13.05 -19.98
C ARG A 79 -8.17 -11.77 -20.47
N ARG A 80 -8.41 -11.44 -21.72
CA ARG A 80 -8.10 -10.17 -22.39
C ARG A 80 -8.65 -9.01 -21.55
N GLN A 81 -7.80 -8.41 -20.70
CA GLN A 81 -8.18 -7.19 -19.98
C GLN A 81 -8.54 -6.11 -20.99
N SER A 82 -9.68 -5.45 -20.80
CA SER A 82 -10.13 -4.41 -21.69
C SER A 82 -9.11 -3.26 -21.71
N LYS A 83 -8.94 -2.60 -22.86
CA LYS A 83 -8.07 -1.42 -22.99
C LYS A 83 -8.44 -0.34 -21.97
N VAL A 84 -9.72 -0.21 -21.63
CA VAL A 84 -10.27 0.73 -20.67
C VAL A 84 -9.73 0.47 -19.24
N GLN A 85 -9.63 -0.80 -18.83
CA GLN A 85 -9.09 -1.14 -17.50
C GLN A 85 -7.60 -0.79 -17.39
N LYS A 86 -6.82 -0.99 -18.45
CA LYS A 86 -5.40 -0.62 -18.48
C LYS A 86 -5.20 0.90 -18.40
N ILE A 87 -6.00 1.64 -19.19
CA ILE A 87 -5.94 3.12 -19.18
C ILE A 87 -6.40 3.68 -17.84
N GLY A 88 -7.50 3.17 -17.28
CA GLY A 88 -7.99 3.63 -15.97
C GLY A 88 -6.98 3.44 -14.85
N MET A 89 -6.26 2.33 -14.86
CA MET A 89 -5.26 2.07 -13.85
C MET A 89 -3.99 2.91 -14.04
N LEU A 90 -3.55 3.10 -15.28
CA LEU A 90 -2.46 4.03 -15.56
C LEU A 90 -2.81 5.45 -15.09
N ALA A 91 -4.07 5.89 -15.31
CA ALA A 91 -4.55 7.18 -14.86
C ALA A 91 -4.55 7.31 -13.32
N VAL A 92 -5.01 6.28 -12.60
CA VAL A 92 -4.98 6.26 -11.13
C VAL A 92 -3.54 6.33 -10.59
N MET A 93 -2.60 5.63 -11.22
CA MET A 93 -1.20 5.70 -10.81
C MET A 93 -0.58 7.07 -11.10
N LEU A 94 -0.80 7.61 -12.28
CA LEU A 94 -0.29 8.95 -12.62
C LEU A 94 -0.88 10.00 -11.68
N TYR A 95 -2.17 9.87 -11.33
CA TYR A 95 -2.80 10.72 -10.34
C TYR A 95 -2.14 10.58 -8.95
N ALA A 96 -1.90 9.35 -8.48
CA ALA A 96 -1.24 9.12 -7.20
C ALA A 96 0.19 9.71 -7.17
N LEU A 97 0.98 9.46 -8.23
CA LEU A 97 2.33 10.03 -8.36
C LEU A 97 2.29 11.56 -8.40
N ALA A 98 1.34 12.14 -9.12
CA ALA A 98 1.17 13.59 -9.19
C ALA A 98 0.74 14.19 -7.84
N ALA A 99 -0.18 13.52 -7.12
CA ALA A 99 -0.64 13.96 -5.80
C ALA A 99 0.49 13.94 -4.76
N PHE A 100 1.28 12.85 -4.71
CA PHE A 100 2.46 12.78 -3.84
C PHE A 100 3.55 13.77 -4.27
N GLY A 101 3.81 13.89 -5.56
CA GLY A 101 4.75 14.86 -6.09
C GLY A 101 4.35 16.30 -5.73
N MET A 102 3.07 16.64 -5.84
CA MET A 102 2.55 17.95 -5.44
C MET A 102 2.68 18.20 -3.94
N LEU A 103 2.39 17.19 -3.11
CA LEU A 103 2.57 17.27 -1.66
C LEU A 103 4.03 17.57 -1.28
N PHE A 104 4.98 16.86 -1.87
CA PHE A 104 6.41 17.11 -1.62
C PHE A 104 6.85 18.44 -2.20
N TYR A 105 6.37 18.81 -3.39
CA TYR A 105 6.70 20.09 -4.01
C TYR A 105 6.26 21.27 -3.12
N THR A 106 5.01 21.28 -2.64
CA THR A 106 4.51 22.34 -1.75
C THR A 106 5.26 22.39 -0.43
N SER A 107 5.63 21.23 0.13
CA SER A 107 6.40 21.15 1.37
C SER A 107 7.83 21.68 1.19
N PHE A 108 8.50 21.35 0.10
CA PHE A 108 9.86 21.77 -0.19
C PHE A 108 9.92 23.22 -0.66
N SER A 109 8.94 23.72 -1.44
CA SER A 109 8.89 25.10 -1.87
C SER A 109 8.73 26.08 -0.70
N ALA A 110 7.98 25.69 0.34
CA ALA A 110 7.78 26.52 1.53
C ALA A 110 9.09 26.85 2.29
N ILE A 111 10.11 26.00 2.17
CA ILE A 111 11.41 26.19 2.84
C ILE A 111 12.54 26.55 1.88
N ALA A 112 12.37 26.31 0.58
CA ALA A 112 13.42 26.53 -0.42
C ALA A 112 13.86 27.99 -0.47
N ASP A 113 12.91 28.95 -0.54
CA ASP A 113 13.17 30.37 -0.62
C ASP A 113 13.89 30.89 0.63
N ILE A 114 13.47 30.46 1.83
CA ILE A 114 14.05 30.85 3.09
C ILE A 114 15.52 30.37 3.17
N TYR A 115 15.75 29.10 2.87
CA TYR A 115 17.09 28.51 2.98
C TYR A 115 18.04 28.92 1.87
N ALA A 116 17.51 29.33 0.71
CA ALA A 116 18.31 29.90 -0.35
C ALA A 116 18.87 31.28 0.04
N HIS A 117 18.06 32.15 0.67
CA HIS A 117 18.46 33.47 1.11
C HIS A 117 19.39 33.44 2.33
N GLU A 118 19.19 32.52 3.26
CA GLU A 118 20.00 32.39 4.48
C GLU A 118 21.29 31.56 4.29
N GLY A 119 21.53 31.01 3.09
CA GLY A 119 22.73 30.22 2.81
C GLY A 119 22.71 28.80 3.38
N PHE A 120 21.56 28.31 3.85
CA PHE A 120 21.38 26.96 4.39
C PHE A 120 21.03 25.90 3.33
N GLY A 121 21.47 26.08 2.09
CA GLY A 121 21.19 25.12 0.99
C GLY A 121 21.65 23.70 1.31
N TRP A 122 22.73 23.51 2.06
CA TRP A 122 23.15 22.19 2.48
C TRP A 122 22.13 21.49 3.41
N LEU A 123 21.45 22.25 4.27
CA LEU A 123 20.44 21.73 5.19
C LEU A 123 19.19 21.31 4.41
N TYR A 124 18.78 22.09 3.39
CA TYR A 124 17.69 21.73 2.50
C TYR A 124 17.88 20.36 1.85
N PHE A 125 19.05 20.15 1.25
CA PHE A 125 19.35 18.87 0.60
C PHE A 125 19.61 17.73 1.60
N ALA A 126 20.08 18.02 2.80
CA ALA A 126 20.15 17.03 3.87
C ALA A 126 18.75 16.54 4.30
N MET A 127 17.79 17.47 4.41
CA MET A 127 16.38 17.12 4.71
C MET A 127 15.73 16.32 3.59
N TYR A 128 15.97 16.71 2.33
CA TYR A 128 15.57 15.91 1.18
C TYR A 128 16.10 14.47 1.30
N ALA A 129 17.39 14.31 1.60
CA ALA A 129 18.00 13.00 1.72
C ALA A 129 17.39 12.15 2.85
N ILE A 130 17.10 12.76 4.01
CA ILE A 130 16.42 12.10 5.14
C ILE A 130 15.02 11.65 4.73
N MET A 131 14.25 12.52 4.07
CA MET A 131 12.87 12.21 3.66
C MET A 131 12.84 11.10 2.60
N ALA A 132 13.71 11.18 1.59
CA ALA A 132 13.84 10.16 0.57
C ALA A 132 14.26 8.81 1.19
N PHE A 133 15.26 8.80 2.06
CA PHE A 133 15.71 7.62 2.79
C PHE A 133 14.60 7.00 3.64
N ALA A 134 13.88 7.81 4.40
CA ALA A 134 12.75 7.34 5.19
C ALA A 134 11.68 6.66 4.31
N LEU A 135 11.27 7.32 3.22
CA LEU A 135 10.27 6.77 2.30
C LEU A 135 10.73 5.47 1.64
N MET A 136 12.00 5.38 1.22
CA MET A 136 12.59 4.15 0.67
C MET A 136 12.57 3.01 1.68
N VAL A 137 13.04 3.24 2.92
CA VAL A 137 13.07 2.22 3.97
C VAL A 137 11.66 1.78 4.33
N PHE A 138 10.78 2.73 4.57
CA PHE A 138 9.39 2.45 4.93
C PHE A 138 8.63 1.72 3.80
N GLY A 139 8.85 2.11 2.55
CA GLY A 139 8.18 1.50 1.41
C GLY A 139 8.63 0.07 1.10
N SER A 140 9.87 -0.29 1.46
CA SER A 140 10.47 -1.55 0.99
C SER A 140 10.75 -2.60 2.07
N VAL A 141 10.70 -2.29 3.38
CA VAL A 141 11.11 -3.22 4.44
C VAL A 141 10.34 -4.54 4.45
N PHE A 142 9.02 -4.50 4.22
CA PHE A 142 8.20 -5.70 4.16
C PHE A 142 8.39 -6.48 2.87
N THR A 143 8.63 -5.78 1.76
CA THR A 143 8.95 -6.37 0.47
C THR A 143 10.31 -7.07 0.53
N ALA A 144 11.31 -6.42 1.12
CA ALA A 144 12.64 -7.03 1.34
C ALA A 144 12.55 -8.28 2.22
N LYS A 145 11.74 -8.26 3.30
CA LYS A 145 11.50 -9.44 4.13
C LYS A 145 10.94 -10.60 3.30
N ALA A 146 9.91 -10.33 2.49
CA ALA A 146 9.26 -11.34 1.68
C ALA A 146 10.20 -11.92 0.61
N GLN A 147 10.99 -11.07 -0.06
CA GLN A 147 11.86 -11.47 -1.17
C GLN A 147 13.17 -12.12 -0.72
N LEU A 148 13.82 -11.57 0.30
CA LEU A 148 15.14 -12.06 0.72
C LEU A 148 15.06 -13.24 1.68
N TYR A 149 14.03 -13.28 2.55
CA TYR A 149 14.02 -14.23 3.67
C TYR A 149 12.85 -15.22 3.66
N GLU A 150 11.75 -14.91 3.00
CA GLU A 150 10.52 -15.71 3.01
C GLU A 150 10.02 -16.05 1.59
N ALA A 151 10.87 -15.94 0.57
CA ALA A 151 10.51 -16.22 -0.80
C ALA A 151 10.11 -17.69 -1.02
N LYS A 152 8.93 -17.91 -1.61
CA LYS A 152 8.33 -19.23 -1.81
C LYS A 152 8.96 -20.00 -2.99
N ASP A 153 9.60 -19.30 -3.89
CA ASP A 153 10.26 -19.81 -5.09
C ASP A 153 11.69 -20.31 -4.87
N ASN A 154 12.20 -20.18 -3.63
CA ASN A 154 13.56 -20.58 -3.29
C ASN A 154 13.86 -22.05 -3.62
N GLU A 155 12.92 -22.98 -3.33
CA GLU A 155 13.11 -24.40 -3.61
C GLU A 155 13.22 -24.66 -5.12
N LEU A 156 12.42 -23.94 -5.92
CA LEU A 156 12.45 -24.03 -7.38
C LEU A 156 13.73 -23.45 -7.96
N LEU A 157 14.11 -22.24 -7.55
CA LEU A 157 15.29 -21.54 -8.10
C LEU A 157 16.60 -22.24 -7.71
N LEU A 158 16.70 -22.79 -6.49
CA LEU A 158 17.89 -23.53 -6.05
C LEU A 158 18.00 -24.93 -6.69
N SER A 159 16.89 -25.49 -7.21
CA SER A 159 16.94 -26.73 -7.99
C SER A 159 17.38 -26.52 -9.45
N MET A 160 17.36 -25.26 -9.93
CA MET A 160 17.85 -24.93 -11.27
C MET A 160 19.37 -24.76 -11.26
N PRO A 161 20.05 -24.91 -12.41
CA PRO A 161 21.50 -24.70 -12.54
C PRO A 161 21.84 -23.19 -12.56
N ILE A 162 21.39 -22.45 -11.54
CA ILE A 162 21.58 -21.01 -11.38
C ILE A 162 22.45 -20.77 -10.15
N ALA A 163 23.50 -19.97 -10.29
CA ALA A 163 24.34 -19.62 -9.15
C ALA A 163 23.54 -18.85 -8.09
N PRO A 164 23.60 -19.22 -6.79
CA PRO A 164 22.88 -18.52 -5.72
C PRO A 164 23.14 -17.00 -5.67
N ARG A 165 24.34 -16.58 -6.06
CA ARG A 165 24.70 -15.16 -6.20
C ARG A 165 23.86 -14.44 -7.23
N ALA A 166 23.51 -15.09 -8.34
CA ALA A 166 22.66 -14.49 -9.38
C ALA A 166 21.22 -14.31 -8.90
N ILE A 167 20.72 -15.26 -8.09
CA ILE A 167 19.39 -15.15 -7.46
C ILE A 167 19.38 -13.95 -6.49
N LEU A 168 20.39 -13.86 -5.62
CA LEU A 168 20.51 -12.73 -4.69
C LEU A 168 20.61 -11.39 -5.42
N ALA A 169 21.47 -11.31 -6.46
CA ALA A 169 21.66 -10.09 -7.25
C ALA A 169 20.37 -9.63 -7.94
N SER A 170 19.58 -10.56 -8.50
CA SER A 170 18.30 -10.22 -9.14
C SER A 170 17.29 -9.66 -8.15
N ARG A 171 17.22 -10.24 -6.95
CA ARG A 171 16.33 -9.75 -5.87
C ARG A 171 16.73 -8.36 -5.38
N MET A 172 18.05 -8.15 -5.20
CA MET A 172 18.58 -6.83 -4.83
C MET A 172 18.31 -5.79 -5.92
N ALA A 173 18.50 -6.15 -7.19
CA ALA A 173 18.21 -5.26 -8.32
C ALA A 173 16.73 -4.86 -8.38
N SER A 174 15.83 -5.79 -8.09
CA SER A 174 14.40 -5.52 -8.06
C SER A 174 13.99 -4.61 -6.90
N LEU A 175 14.56 -4.83 -5.72
CA LEU A 175 14.34 -3.96 -4.55
C LEU A 175 14.92 -2.56 -4.79
N TRP A 176 16.10 -2.48 -5.41
CA TRP A 176 16.73 -1.22 -5.81
C TRP A 176 15.84 -0.43 -6.77
N LEU A 177 15.29 -1.07 -7.80
CA LEU A 177 14.40 -0.40 -8.74
C LEU A 177 13.12 0.13 -8.06
N LEU A 178 12.56 -0.64 -7.13
CA LEU A 178 11.40 -0.21 -6.33
C LEU A 178 11.73 1.03 -5.49
N ASN A 179 12.84 1.00 -4.78
CA ASN A 179 13.27 2.10 -3.92
C ASN A 179 13.61 3.35 -4.73
N LEU A 180 14.22 3.19 -5.91
CA LEU A 180 14.54 4.30 -6.80
C LEU A 180 13.28 5.09 -7.19
N ILE A 181 12.16 4.40 -7.40
CA ILE A 181 10.88 5.06 -7.68
C ILE A 181 10.42 5.88 -6.48
N PHE A 182 10.48 5.34 -5.26
CA PHE A 182 10.16 6.10 -4.05
C PHE A 182 11.08 7.31 -3.86
N GLY A 183 12.37 7.14 -4.16
CA GLY A 183 13.34 8.24 -4.11
C GLY A 183 13.04 9.34 -5.13
N LEU A 184 12.69 8.99 -6.36
CA LEU A 184 12.33 9.93 -7.41
C LEU A 184 11.09 10.77 -7.07
N VAL A 185 10.10 10.19 -6.39
CA VAL A 185 8.89 10.89 -5.93
C VAL A 185 9.22 12.05 -4.98
N VAL A 186 10.31 11.96 -4.24
CA VAL A 186 10.79 13.03 -3.35
C VAL A 186 11.83 13.91 -4.06
N ALA A 187 12.79 13.28 -4.78
CA ALA A 187 13.92 13.97 -5.40
C ALA A 187 13.52 14.98 -6.47
N VAL A 188 12.60 14.59 -7.36
CA VAL A 188 12.20 15.45 -8.46
C VAL A 188 11.48 16.71 -7.96
N PRO A 189 10.46 16.64 -7.08
CA PRO A 189 9.85 17.84 -6.51
C PRO A 189 10.82 18.72 -5.72
N ALA A 190 11.69 18.12 -4.90
CA ALA A 190 12.68 18.87 -4.13
C ALA A 190 13.69 19.61 -5.05
N ALA A 191 14.20 18.95 -6.08
CA ALA A 191 15.10 19.59 -7.05
C ALA A 191 14.41 20.71 -7.84
N LEU A 192 13.15 20.54 -8.24
CA LEU A 192 12.36 21.55 -8.93
C LEU A 192 12.07 22.76 -8.03
N ALA A 193 11.70 22.54 -6.78
CA ALA A 193 11.45 23.62 -5.83
C ALA A 193 12.72 24.46 -5.58
N TRP A 194 13.87 23.80 -5.40
CA TRP A 194 15.14 24.54 -5.24
C TRP A 194 15.56 25.30 -6.51
N ALA A 195 15.37 24.70 -7.69
CA ALA A 195 15.73 25.35 -8.95
C ALA A 195 14.94 26.65 -9.23
N GLN A 196 13.80 26.82 -8.58
CA GLN A 196 13.01 28.06 -8.63
C GLN A 196 13.52 29.11 -7.62
N ALA A 197 14.03 28.67 -6.47
CA ALA A 197 14.51 29.55 -5.41
C ALA A 197 15.97 30.03 -5.63
N ALA A 198 16.83 29.16 -6.15
CA ALA A 198 18.24 29.48 -6.37
C ALA A 198 18.88 28.66 -7.51
N ALA A 199 19.90 29.23 -8.16
CA ALA A 199 20.66 28.54 -9.19
C ALA A 199 21.55 27.46 -8.56
N LEU A 200 21.50 26.23 -9.12
CA LEU A 200 22.40 25.15 -8.75
C LEU A 200 23.63 25.10 -9.67
N PRO A 201 24.83 24.90 -9.12
CA PRO A 201 26.01 24.64 -9.93
C PRO A 201 25.84 23.33 -10.73
N VAL A 202 26.48 23.22 -11.89
CA VAL A 202 26.41 22.02 -12.75
C VAL A 202 26.77 20.74 -11.95
N LEU A 203 27.80 20.82 -11.12
CA LEU A 203 28.20 19.70 -10.26
C LEU A 203 27.16 19.38 -9.19
N GLY A 204 26.33 20.34 -8.78
CA GLY A 204 25.17 20.12 -7.88
C GLY A 204 24.12 19.20 -8.53
N TRP A 205 23.76 19.47 -9.78
CA TRP A 205 22.86 18.60 -10.56
C TRP A 205 23.42 17.20 -10.74
N VAL A 206 24.71 17.10 -11.09
CA VAL A 206 25.41 15.81 -11.20
C VAL A 206 25.38 15.08 -9.86
N SER A 207 25.58 15.80 -8.74
CA SER A 207 25.52 15.23 -7.40
C SER A 207 24.15 14.67 -7.06
N ILE A 208 23.06 15.36 -7.41
CA ILE A 208 21.67 14.86 -7.19
C ILE A 208 21.46 13.54 -7.95
N VAL A 209 21.87 13.48 -9.23
CA VAL A 209 21.72 12.29 -10.08
C VAL A 209 22.54 11.11 -9.58
N LEU A 210 23.76 11.34 -9.07
CA LEU A 210 24.63 10.27 -8.57
C LEU A 210 24.30 9.83 -7.14
N LEU A 211 23.93 10.78 -6.28
CA LEU A 211 23.66 10.49 -4.86
C LEU A 211 22.31 9.85 -4.63
N LEU A 212 21.32 10.04 -5.49
CA LEU A 212 20.02 9.37 -5.36
C LEU A 212 20.14 7.84 -5.45
N PRO A 213 20.77 7.25 -6.50
CA PRO A 213 21.03 5.81 -6.53
C PRO A 213 21.92 5.32 -5.39
N ALA A 214 22.92 6.12 -4.98
CA ALA A 214 23.79 5.76 -3.86
C ALA A 214 23.02 5.72 -2.52
N LEU A 215 22.14 6.67 -2.30
CA LEU A 215 21.24 6.71 -1.14
C LEU A 215 20.29 5.50 -1.13
N ASP A 216 19.84 5.09 -2.31
CA ASP A 216 19.05 3.88 -2.48
C ASP A 216 19.84 2.62 -2.08
N PHE A 217 21.06 2.45 -2.52
CA PHE A 217 21.91 1.34 -2.06
C PHE A 217 22.10 1.35 -0.53
N PHE A 218 22.28 2.51 0.07
CA PHE A 218 22.33 2.62 1.53
C PHE A 218 21.00 2.23 2.19
N SER A 219 19.88 2.67 1.62
CA SER A 219 18.55 2.30 2.11
C SER A 219 18.31 0.80 2.03
N LEU A 220 18.77 0.12 0.96
CA LEU A 220 18.73 -1.33 0.83
C LEU A 220 19.53 -2.05 1.92
N ALA A 221 20.70 -1.52 2.28
CA ALA A 221 21.48 -2.09 3.38
C ALA A 221 20.69 -2.07 4.69
N VAL A 222 20.13 -0.91 5.04
CA VAL A 222 19.32 -0.75 6.26
C VAL A 222 18.04 -1.58 6.20
N THR A 223 17.34 -1.54 5.06
CA THR A 223 16.10 -2.30 4.84
C THR A 223 16.33 -3.81 4.97
N SER A 224 17.43 -4.32 4.40
CA SER A 224 17.79 -5.74 4.49
C SER A 224 18.08 -6.18 5.93
N LEU A 225 18.76 -5.34 6.71
CA LEU A 225 19.02 -5.59 8.13
C LEU A 225 17.72 -5.58 8.94
N LEU A 226 16.85 -4.59 8.73
CA LEU A 226 15.54 -4.52 9.38
C LEU A 226 14.65 -5.71 9.01
N ALA A 227 14.63 -6.09 7.74
CA ALA A 227 13.91 -7.25 7.24
C ALA A 227 14.43 -8.56 7.87
N TRP A 228 15.74 -8.70 8.05
CA TRP A 228 16.35 -9.81 8.77
C TRP A 228 15.92 -9.85 10.23
N GLY A 229 15.98 -8.73 10.93
CA GLY A 229 15.52 -8.60 12.32
C GLY A 229 14.04 -8.98 12.47
N LEU A 230 13.17 -8.47 11.60
CA LEU A 230 11.75 -8.82 11.55
C LEU A 230 11.53 -10.31 11.28
N SER A 231 12.34 -10.91 10.40
CA SER A 231 12.27 -12.34 10.09
C SER A 231 12.72 -13.20 11.27
N LEU A 232 13.76 -12.78 12.01
CA LEU A 232 14.19 -13.45 13.25
C LEU A 232 13.12 -13.36 14.34
N LEU A 233 12.55 -12.18 14.55
CA LEU A 233 11.48 -11.99 15.53
C LEU A 233 10.27 -12.86 15.19
N ALA A 234 9.84 -12.86 13.93
CA ALA A 234 8.74 -13.69 13.45
C ALA A 234 9.01 -15.21 13.60
N SER A 235 10.29 -15.64 13.51
CA SER A 235 10.66 -17.06 13.67
C SER A 235 10.56 -17.55 15.11
N ARG A 236 10.75 -16.69 16.09
CA ARG A 236 10.70 -17.03 17.53
C ARG A 236 9.28 -17.07 18.09
N LEU A 237 8.31 -16.46 17.40
CA LEU A 237 6.96 -16.31 17.91
C LEU A 237 6.02 -17.39 17.38
N ARG A 238 5.23 -17.95 18.28
CA ARG A 238 4.30 -19.05 18.00
C ARG A 238 3.19 -18.67 17.00
N ARG A 239 2.88 -17.37 16.89
CA ARG A 239 1.86 -16.81 15.98
C ARG A 239 2.48 -15.79 15.04
N LYS A 240 3.14 -16.24 13.98
CA LYS A 240 3.81 -15.40 12.96
C LYS A 240 2.91 -14.32 12.36
N SER A 241 1.63 -14.61 12.18
CA SER A 241 0.63 -13.68 11.65
C SER A 241 0.43 -12.47 12.55
N LEU A 242 0.29 -12.66 13.86
CA LEU A 242 0.10 -11.55 14.82
C LEU A 242 1.29 -10.60 14.86
N VAL A 243 2.51 -11.12 14.77
CA VAL A 243 3.72 -10.28 14.77
C VAL A 243 3.78 -9.38 13.54
N THR A 244 3.45 -9.94 12.37
CA THR A 244 3.40 -9.15 11.14
C THR A 244 2.32 -8.07 11.24
N VAL A 245 1.15 -8.39 11.78
CA VAL A 245 0.06 -7.42 11.96
C VAL A 245 0.43 -6.34 12.97
N ILE A 246 0.90 -6.71 14.17
CA ILE A 246 1.30 -5.73 15.19
C ILE A 246 2.46 -4.86 14.67
N GLY A 247 3.47 -5.46 14.06
CA GLY A 247 4.58 -4.73 13.45
C GLY A 247 4.11 -3.74 12.39
N SER A 248 3.17 -4.12 11.53
CA SER A 248 2.60 -3.23 10.51
C SER A 248 1.77 -2.10 11.12
N VAL A 249 0.99 -2.38 12.17
CA VAL A 249 0.18 -1.37 12.88
C VAL A 249 1.07 -0.36 13.62
N VAL A 250 2.08 -0.84 14.34
CA VAL A 250 3.06 0.04 15.03
C VAL A 250 3.80 0.90 14.01
N PHE A 251 4.23 0.30 12.91
CA PHE A 251 4.89 0.97 11.82
C PHE A 251 4.01 2.07 11.19
N LEU A 252 2.75 1.75 10.89
CA LEU A 252 1.79 2.69 10.35
C LEU A 252 1.48 3.81 11.35
N GLY A 253 1.36 3.49 12.64
CA GLY A 253 1.18 4.46 13.71
C GLY A 253 2.35 5.43 13.82
N ALA A 254 3.58 4.93 13.74
CA ALA A 254 4.80 5.75 13.72
C ALA A 254 4.85 6.65 12.47
N TYR A 255 4.50 6.10 11.30
CA TYR A 255 4.41 6.86 10.06
C TYR A 255 3.41 8.03 10.19
N PHE A 256 2.18 7.76 10.65
CA PHE A 256 1.20 8.83 10.85
C PHE A 256 1.61 9.84 11.91
N ALA A 257 2.27 9.41 13.00
CA ALA A 257 2.77 10.32 14.02
C ALA A 257 3.80 11.31 13.45
N VAL A 258 4.65 10.85 12.52
CA VAL A 258 5.59 11.72 11.80
C VAL A 258 4.84 12.65 10.84
N VAL A 259 3.92 12.11 10.03
CA VAL A 259 3.16 12.90 9.04
C VAL A 259 2.32 13.99 9.71
N PHE A 260 1.62 13.68 10.79
CA PHE A 260 0.81 14.68 11.51
C PHE A 260 1.61 15.77 12.19
N ARG A 261 2.88 15.50 12.50
CA ARG A 261 3.79 16.51 13.05
C ARG A 261 4.58 17.25 11.96
N MET A 262 4.48 16.82 10.72
CA MET A 262 5.32 17.34 9.63
C MET A 262 5.11 18.85 9.39
N ASN A 263 3.86 19.33 9.41
CA ASN A 263 3.59 20.77 9.28
C ASN A 263 4.21 21.60 10.42
N GLY A 264 4.11 21.13 11.65
CA GLY A 264 4.78 21.78 12.80
C GLY A 264 6.31 21.72 12.71
N TYR A 265 6.86 20.62 12.17
CA TYR A 265 8.29 20.54 11.90
C TYR A 265 8.73 21.47 10.76
N ILE A 266 7.94 21.60 9.69
CA ILE A 266 8.23 22.54 8.60
C ILE A 266 8.22 23.98 9.11
N GLU A 267 7.24 24.37 9.94
CA GLU A 267 7.22 25.69 10.58
C GLU A 267 8.43 25.93 11.50
N GLN A 268 8.76 24.95 12.35
CA GLN A 268 9.95 25.01 13.20
C GLN A 268 11.24 25.07 12.39
N LEU A 269 11.31 24.35 11.27
CA LEU A 269 12.44 24.36 10.35
C LEU A 269 12.58 25.73 9.68
N ALA A 270 11.47 26.35 9.29
CA ALA A 270 11.47 27.68 8.70
C ALA A 270 11.90 28.75 9.71
N GLN A 271 11.50 28.63 11.00
CA GLN A 271 11.81 29.62 12.04
C GLN A 271 13.16 29.42 12.72
N ASN A 272 13.63 28.17 12.83
CA ASN A 272 14.82 27.81 13.61
C ASN A 272 15.92 27.13 12.75
N GLY A 273 16.02 27.50 11.46
CA GLY A 273 16.97 26.88 10.52
C GLY A 273 18.42 26.89 11.03
N ALA A 274 18.87 27.98 11.66
CA ALA A 274 20.21 28.11 12.24
C ALA A 274 20.48 27.14 13.39
N ALA A 275 19.54 27.01 14.35
CA ALA A 275 19.70 26.09 15.49
C ALA A 275 19.69 24.63 15.06
N ILE A 276 18.90 24.29 14.03
CA ILE A 276 18.85 22.95 13.45
C ILE A 276 20.13 22.66 12.65
N ALA A 277 20.62 23.65 11.90
CA ALA A 277 21.91 23.53 11.21
C ALA A 277 23.05 23.25 12.19
N GLU A 278 23.08 23.93 13.33
CA GLU A 278 24.08 23.70 14.39
C GLU A 278 23.94 22.29 14.99
N SER A 279 22.73 21.85 15.30
CA SER A 279 22.48 20.51 15.86
C SER A 279 22.86 19.39 14.88
N LEU A 280 22.63 19.58 13.58
CA LEU A 280 22.93 18.61 12.53
C LEU A 280 24.37 18.72 11.98
N ALA A 281 25.13 19.76 12.34
CA ALA A 281 26.52 19.94 11.92
C ALA A 281 27.44 18.77 12.35
N GLY A 282 27.10 18.09 13.46
CA GLY A 282 27.76 16.87 13.92
C GLY A 282 27.53 15.64 13.03
N ALA A 283 26.43 15.61 12.26
CA ALA A 283 26.09 14.52 11.35
C ALA A 283 26.83 14.66 10.00
N LYS A 284 28.12 14.35 9.99
CA LYS A 284 29.02 14.57 8.83
C LYS A 284 28.46 14.06 7.50
N LEU A 285 27.80 12.93 7.49
CA LEU A 285 27.19 12.37 6.26
C LEU A 285 26.13 13.32 5.68
N LEU A 286 25.25 13.87 6.49
CA LEU A 286 24.21 14.81 6.04
C LEU A 286 24.81 16.11 5.53
N VAL A 287 25.84 16.61 6.21
CA VAL A 287 26.58 17.81 5.80
C VAL A 287 27.28 17.58 4.44
N TRP A 288 27.92 16.44 4.24
CA TRP A 288 28.57 16.11 2.96
C TRP A 288 27.53 15.97 1.83
N LEU A 289 26.42 15.25 2.07
CA LEU A 289 25.32 15.13 1.11
C LEU A 289 24.79 16.52 0.70
N GLY A 290 24.47 17.33 1.69
CA GLY A 290 23.95 18.67 1.46
C GLY A 290 24.92 19.59 0.71
N ARG A 291 26.21 19.61 1.10
CA ARG A 291 27.25 20.43 0.42
C ARG A 291 27.55 19.96 -0.99
N ALA A 292 27.54 18.64 -1.23
CA ALA A 292 27.72 18.09 -2.58
C ALA A 292 26.63 18.57 -3.53
N MET A 293 25.36 18.59 -3.09
CA MET A 293 24.22 18.99 -3.91
C MET A 293 24.09 20.50 -3.99
N ALA A 294 24.12 21.23 -2.86
CA ALA A 294 23.90 22.68 -2.84
C ALA A 294 25.08 23.47 -3.42
N GLN A 295 26.31 23.09 -3.08
CA GLN A 295 27.51 23.87 -3.41
C GLN A 295 28.32 23.25 -4.56
N GLY A 296 27.97 22.02 -5.01
CA GLY A 296 28.76 21.30 -6.01
C GLY A 296 30.16 20.94 -5.53
N ASN A 297 30.32 20.58 -4.26
CA ASN A 297 31.64 20.26 -3.70
C ASN A 297 32.02 18.81 -4.05
N ALA A 298 33.07 18.64 -4.89
CA ALA A 298 33.52 17.33 -5.36
C ALA A 298 34.04 16.43 -4.24
N LEU A 299 34.74 16.97 -3.22
CA LEU A 299 35.22 16.19 -2.09
C LEU A 299 34.05 15.69 -1.24
N ALA A 300 33.04 16.54 -1.02
CA ALA A 300 31.82 16.16 -0.30
C ALA A 300 31.04 15.09 -1.06
N LEU A 301 30.99 15.16 -2.40
CA LEU A 301 30.39 14.12 -3.25
C LEU A 301 31.13 12.78 -3.08
N LEU A 302 32.45 12.79 -3.15
CA LEU A 302 33.27 11.57 -2.99
C LEU A 302 33.03 10.90 -1.64
N TRP A 303 33.11 11.69 -0.53
CA TRP A 303 32.88 11.17 0.81
C TRP A 303 31.45 10.67 1.01
N SER A 304 30.47 11.32 0.41
CA SER A 304 29.07 10.88 0.44
C SER A 304 28.89 9.55 -0.29
N LEU A 305 29.45 9.40 -1.49
CA LEU A 305 29.41 8.15 -2.25
C LEU A 305 30.06 7.00 -1.47
N LEU A 306 31.25 7.21 -0.91
CA LEU A 306 31.92 6.20 -0.10
C LEU A 306 31.09 5.80 1.12
N ALA A 307 30.56 6.78 1.86
CA ALA A 307 29.79 6.54 3.07
C ALA A 307 28.45 5.82 2.79
N LEU A 308 27.84 6.02 1.62
CA LEU A 308 26.59 5.36 1.24
C LEU A 308 26.82 3.97 0.62
N LEU A 309 27.84 3.80 -0.21
CA LEU A 309 28.06 2.55 -0.93
C LEU A 309 28.78 1.49 -0.09
N LEU A 310 29.65 1.89 0.85
CA LEU A 310 30.42 0.95 1.66
C LEU A 310 29.54 0.07 2.57
N PRO A 311 28.53 0.59 3.29
CA PRO A 311 27.61 -0.24 4.07
C PRO A 311 26.83 -1.23 3.20
N PHE A 312 26.43 -0.83 1.98
CA PHE A 312 25.77 -1.73 1.04
C PHE A 312 26.71 -2.85 0.57
N ALA A 313 27.93 -2.52 0.20
CA ALA A 313 28.91 -3.50 -0.23
C ALA A 313 29.19 -4.54 0.88
N LEU A 314 29.34 -4.07 2.12
CA LEU A 314 29.53 -4.93 3.30
C LEU A 314 28.30 -5.84 3.53
N MET A 315 27.09 -5.27 3.52
CA MET A 315 25.86 -6.02 3.68
C MET A 315 25.68 -7.06 2.57
N TYR A 316 25.92 -6.68 1.31
CA TYR A 316 25.82 -7.59 0.18
C TYR A 316 26.83 -8.74 0.30
N TRP A 317 28.07 -8.46 0.70
CA TRP A 317 29.09 -9.48 0.94
C TRP A 317 28.68 -10.47 2.03
N VAL A 318 28.13 -9.99 3.15
CA VAL A 318 27.61 -10.84 4.25
C VAL A 318 26.46 -11.71 3.76
N LEU A 319 25.52 -11.13 3.01
CA LEU A 319 24.37 -11.86 2.48
C LEU A 319 24.80 -12.92 1.45
N ASP A 320 25.74 -12.59 0.55
CA ASP A 320 26.25 -13.54 -0.44
C ASP A 320 26.84 -14.80 0.21
N HIS A 321 27.64 -14.62 1.27
CA HIS A 321 28.23 -15.75 2.02
C HIS A 321 27.21 -16.52 2.87
N SER A 322 26.14 -15.85 3.30
CA SER A 322 25.13 -16.42 4.20
C SER A 322 23.90 -16.91 3.46
N PHE A 323 23.72 -16.60 2.18
CA PHE A 323 22.45 -16.74 1.44
C PHE A 323 21.94 -18.18 1.46
N ILE A 324 22.78 -19.17 1.10
CA ILE A 324 22.38 -20.58 1.09
C ILE A 324 21.93 -20.99 2.50
N ARG A 325 22.69 -20.65 3.53
CA ARG A 325 22.36 -20.99 4.92
C ARG A 325 21.04 -20.38 5.36
N ILE A 326 20.78 -19.13 4.97
CA ILE A 326 19.53 -18.42 5.29
C ILE A 326 18.34 -19.09 4.62
N VAL A 327 18.47 -19.43 3.34
CA VAL A 327 17.38 -19.97 2.51
C VAL A 327 17.10 -21.45 2.83
N THR A 328 18.14 -22.26 3.08
CA THR A 328 18.00 -23.72 3.36
C THR A 328 17.71 -24.02 4.82
N THR A 329 17.95 -23.08 5.74
CA THR A 329 17.59 -23.29 7.13
C THR A 329 16.06 -23.36 7.23
N LYS A 330 15.50 -24.58 7.22
CA LYS A 330 14.10 -24.82 7.55
C LYS A 330 13.89 -24.29 8.96
N ARG A 331 13.31 -23.11 9.06
CA ARG A 331 12.85 -22.55 10.33
C ARG A 331 11.72 -23.45 10.81
N GLY A 332 12.08 -24.44 11.63
CA GLY A 332 11.19 -25.51 12.06
C GLY A 332 9.89 -24.91 12.58
N ALA A 333 8.77 -25.42 12.07
CA ALA A 333 7.52 -25.26 12.77
C ALA A 333 7.74 -25.74 14.21
N ALA A 334 7.39 -24.89 15.20
CA ALA A 334 7.47 -25.30 16.61
C ALA A 334 6.85 -26.68 16.72
N LYS A 335 7.57 -27.64 17.32
CA LYS A 335 7.04 -29.01 17.53
C LYS A 335 5.69 -28.84 18.22
N ILE A 336 4.63 -29.09 17.47
CA ILE A 336 3.27 -29.08 18.00
C ILE A 336 3.16 -30.39 18.79
N ARG A 337 3.13 -30.28 20.10
CA ARG A 337 2.77 -31.41 20.94
C ARG A 337 1.29 -31.67 20.72
N TYR A 338 0.96 -32.82 20.19
CA TYR A 338 -0.43 -33.26 20.04
C TYR A 338 -1.06 -33.32 21.44
N GLU A 339 -2.06 -32.52 21.68
CA GLU A 339 -2.94 -32.61 22.84
C GLU A 339 -4.29 -33.07 22.33
N GLU A 340 -4.73 -34.19 22.81
CA GLU A 340 -6.07 -34.70 22.53
C GLU A 340 -7.09 -33.76 23.16
N LYS A 341 -7.76 -33.01 22.33
CA LYS A 341 -8.85 -32.10 22.76
C LYS A 341 -10.16 -32.74 22.39
N THR A 342 -11.01 -32.95 23.39
CA THR A 342 -12.42 -33.28 23.15
C THR A 342 -13.06 -32.25 22.25
N LEU A 343 -13.59 -32.70 21.12
CA LEU A 343 -14.28 -31.81 20.17
C LEU A 343 -15.64 -31.41 20.77
N GLU A 344 -15.75 -30.16 21.19
CA GLU A 344 -17.03 -29.61 21.58
C GLU A 344 -17.93 -29.45 20.35
N THR A 345 -19.12 -30.05 20.40
CA THR A 345 -20.14 -29.87 19.37
C THR A 345 -20.66 -28.42 19.43
N SER A 346 -20.59 -27.71 18.34
CA SER A 346 -21.15 -26.36 18.19
C SER A 346 -22.19 -26.34 17.09
N SER A 347 -23.16 -25.40 17.18
CA SER A 347 -24.12 -25.23 16.10
C SER A 347 -23.43 -24.90 14.77
N PRO A 348 -23.94 -25.34 13.61
CA PRO A 348 -23.36 -25.07 12.30
C PRO A 348 -23.04 -23.59 12.06
N ASP A 349 -23.94 -22.70 12.46
CA ASP A 349 -23.76 -21.25 12.33
C ASP A 349 -22.55 -20.75 13.11
N ARG A 350 -22.38 -21.17 14.36
CA ARG A 350 -21.21 -20.79 15.18
C ARG A 350 -19.91 -21.36 14.61
N ALA A 351 -19.94 -22.59 14.10
CA ALA A 351 -18.79 -23.23 13.49
C ALA A 351 -18.34 -22.48 12.23
N LEU A 352 -19.27 -22.05 11.38
CA LEU A 352 -18.99 -21.24 10.19
C LEU A 352 -18.41 -19.89 10.54
N VAL A 353 -19.01 -19.15 11.49
CA VAL A 353 -18.48 -17.84 11.93
C VAL A 353 -17.07 -18.01 12.53
N ARG A 354 -16.85 -19.03 13.38
CA ARG A 354 -15.52 -19.32 13.96
C ARG A 354 -14.50 -19.65 12.89
N ARG A 355 -14.90 -20.32 11.80
CA ARG A 355 -14.06 -20.61 10.64
C ARG A 355 -13.63 -19.30 9.95
N GLU A 356 -14.54 -18.37 9.70
CA GLU A 356 -14.23 -17.08 9.09
C GLU A 356 -13.25 -16.25 9.96
N PHE A 357 -13.45 -16.22 11.28
CA PHE A 357 -12.50 -15.58 12.20
C PHE A 357 -11.12 -16.25 12.19
N ARG A 358 -11.07 -17.59 12.17
CA ARG A 358 -9.78 -18.29 12.09
C ARG A 358 -9.04 -17.96 10.81
N ARG A 359 -9.75 -17.85 9.69
CA ARG A 359 -9.18 -17.44 8.41
C ARG A 359 -8.65 -16.01 8.46
N LEU A 360 -9.41 -15.08 8.99
CA LEU A 360 -9.00 -13.69 9.16
C LEU A 360 -7.69 -13.58 9.96
N TRP A 361 -7.62 -14.27 11.12
CA TRP A 361 -6.43 -14.25 11.96
C TRP A 361 -5.25 -15.05 11.41
N ALA A 362 -5.49 -16.00 10.52
CA ALA A 362 -4.45 -16.80 9.90
C ALA A 362 -3.75 -16.06 8.75
N SER A 363 -4.43 -15.14 8.07
CA SER A 363 -3.89 -14.38 6.94
C SER A 363 -3.61 -12.92 7.31
N PRO A 364 -2.32 -12.53 7.47
CA PRO A 364 -1.94 -11.13 7.66
C PRO A 364 -2.38 -10.23 6.50
N THR A 365 -2.31 -10.76 5.27
CA THR A 365 -2.73 -10.04 4.07
C THR A 365 -4.21 -9.69 4.12
N TYR A 366 -5.04 -10.63 4.51
CA TYR A 366 -6.48 -10.39 4.65
C TYR A 366 -6.77 -9.41 5.77
N LEU A 367 -6.22 -9.64 6.97
CA LEU A 367 -6.48 -8.81 8.15
C LEU A 367 -6.03 -7.35 7.93
N LEU A 368 -4.80 -7.14 7.43
CA LEU A 368 -4.27 -5.79 7.23
C LEU A 368 -5.00 -5.04 6.12
N ASN A 369 -5.31 -5.70 5.01
CA ASN A 369 -5.93 -4.99 3.88
C ASN A 369 -7.43 -4.77 4.08
N ALA A 370 -8.15 -5.80 4.53
CA ALA A 370 -9.59 -5.69 4.76
C ALA A 370 -9.93 -4.89 6.02
N GLY A 371 -9.05 -4.91 7.03
CA GLY A 371 -9.26 -4.28 8.33
C GLY A 371 -8.76 -2.84 8.45
N MET A 372 -8.12 -2.26 7.43
CA MET A 372 -7.56 -0.91 7.51
C MET A 372 -8.60 0.15 7.84
N GLY A 373 -9.79 0.07 7.27
CA GLY A 373 -10.87 1.01 7.57
C GLY A 373 -11.29 1.00 9.03
N VAL A 374 -11.35 -0.17 9.66
CA VAL A 374 -11.61 -0.32 11.10
C VAL A 374 -10.50 0.34 11.92
N LEU A 375 -9.24 0.12 11.54
CA LEU A 375 -8.09 0.73 12.21
C LEU A 375 -8.13 2.26 12.10
N PHE A 376 -8.34 2.78 10.89
CA PHE A 376 -8.43 4.23 10.67
C PHE A 376 -9.61 4.85 11.42
N LEU A 377 -10.73 4.15 11.49
CA LEU A 377 -11.89 4.62 12.23
C LEU A 377 -11.60 4.74 13.72
N LEU A 378 -10.92 3.75 14.32
CA LEU A 378 -10.52 3.82 15.73
C LEU A 378 -9.50 4.93 15.99
N VAL A 379 -8.49 5.05 15.13
CA VAL A 379 -7.49 6.14 15.23
C VAL A 379 -8.15 7.49 15.05
N GLY A 380 -9.07 7.63 14.09
CA GLY A 380 -9.83 8.84 13.84
C GLY A 380 -10.74 9.22 15.03
N ALA A 381 -11.39 8.23 15.65
CA ALA A 381 -12.21 8.45 16.84
C ALA A 381 -11.37 8.96 18.03
N VAL A 382 -10.20 8.37 18.26
CA VAL A 382 -9.26 8.83 19.30
C VAL A 382 -8.73 10.23 18.97
N ALA A 383 -8.35 10.49 17.71
CA ALA A 383 -7.89 11.79 17.27
C ALA A 383 -8.95 12.88 17.43
N LEU A 384 -10.22 12.56 17.17
CA LEU A 384 -11.36 13.45 17.37
C LEU A 384 -11.46 13.90 18.83
N VAL A 385 -11.36 12.95 19.77
CA VAL A 385 -11.42 13.26 21.21
C VAL A 385 -10.22 14.12 21.65
N ILE A 386 -8.99 13.80 21.19
CA ILE A 386 -7.78 14.54 21.54
C ILE A 386 -7.82 15.97 20.96
N ARG A 387 -8.30 16.12 19.74
CA ARG A 387 -8.30 17.38 18.99
C ARG A 387 -9.64 18.16 19.08
N ARG A 388 -10.53 17.78 20.00
CA ARG A 388 -11.87 18.38 20.12
C ARG A 388 -11.83 19.91 20.21
N ALA A 389 -10.89 20.47 20.98
CA ALA A 389 -10.76 21.92 21.13
C ALA A 389 -10.51 22.61 19.78
N ALA A 390 -9.55 22.10 19.00
CA ALA A 390 -9.24 22.66 17.68
C ALA A 390 -10.40 22.60 16.71
N ILE A 391 -11.24 21.55 16.79
CA ILE A 391 -12.44 21.42 15.94
C ILE A 391 -13.53 22.42 16.37
N LEU A 392 -13.70 22.60 17.67
CA LEU A 392 -14.64 23.58 18.23
C LEU A 392 -14.19 25.02 17.92
N ASP A 393 -12.89 25.32 18.04
CA ASP A 393 -12.33 26.62 17.66
C ASP A 393 -12.53 26.91 16.17
N LEU A 394 -12.32 25.91 15.31
CA LEU A 394 -12.58 26.03 13.88
C LEU A 394 -14.07 26.30 13.58
N ALA A 395 -14.96 25.63 14.31
CA ALA A 395 -16.40 25.85 14.18
C ALA A 395 -16.82 27.28 14.63
N VAL A 396 -16.13 27.86 15.62
CA VAL A 396 -16.33 29.25 16.02
C VAL A 396 -15.82 30.24 14.98
N GLN A 397 -14.67 29.92 14.34
CA GLN A 397 -14.07 30.76 13.29
C GLN A 397 -14.87 30.73 11.98
N LEU A 398 -15.58 29.64 11.69
CA LEU A 398 -16.37 29.44 10.47
C LEU A 398 -17.82 29.08 10.82
N PRO A 399 -18.66 30.05 11.25
CA PRO A 399 -20.02 29.81 11.72
C PRO A 399 -20.92 29.15 10.67
N GLU A 400 -20.70 29.46 9.38
CA GLU A 400 -21.45 28.87 8.26
C GLU A 400 -21.23 27.35 8.16
N LEU A 401 -20.04 26.87 8.52
CA LEU A 401 -19.71 25.44 8.53
C LEU A 401 -20.06 24.76 9.87
N ALA A 402 -20.24 25.51 10.95
CA ALA A 402 -20.52 24.97 12.27
C ALA A 402 -21.79 24.11 12.29
N ALA A 403 -22.84 24.54 11.61
CA ALA A 403 -24.07 23.77 11.47
C ALA A 403 -23.87 22.44 10.73
N SER A 404 -22.91 22.36 9.82
CA SER A 404 -22.60 21.19 8.99
C SER A 404 -21.64 20.18 9.65
N VAL A 405 -21.06 20.50 10.83
CA VAL A 405 -20.11 19.61 11.54
C VAL A 405 -20.64 18.18 11.70
N PRO A 406 -21.91 17.92 12.10
CA PRO A 406 -22.41 16.54 12.23
C PRO A 406 -22.37 15.76 10.90
N VAL A 407 -22.62 16.44 9.77
CA VAL A 407 -22.59 15.82 8.44
C VAL A 407 -21.16 15.52 8.03
N PHE A 408 -20.22 16.42 8.29
CA PHE A 408 -18.78 16.16 8.01
C PHE A 408 -18.22 15.03 8.85
N LEU A 409 -18.62 14.92 10.12
CA LEU A 409 -18.26 13.80 10.99
C LEU A 409 -18.81 12.48 10.45
N LEU A 410 -20.07 12.45 9.99
CA LEU A 410 -20.64 11.29 9.33
C LEU A 410 -19.86 10.92 8.07
N LEU A 411 -19.57 11.87 7.18
CA LEU A 411 -18.82 11.63 5.94
C LEU A 411 -17.41 11.10 6.24
N ALA A 412 -16.75 11.59 7.29
CA ALA A 412 -15.46 11.08 7.73
C ALA A 412 -15.54 9.61 8.20
N ILE A 413 -16.56 9.27 9.00
CA ILE A 413 -16.84 7.88 9.42
C ILE A 413 -17.11 7.00 8.20
N CYS A 414 -17.97 7.44 7.29
CA CYS A 414 -18.29 6.73 6.05
C CYS A 414 -17.03 6.54 5.18
N GLY A 415 -16.17 7.55 5.06
CA GLY A 415 -14.92 7.48 4.30
C GLY A 415 -13.98 6.41 4.83
N MET A 416 -13.83 6.32 6.15
CA MET A 416 -12.99 5.29 6.78
C MET A 416 -13.62 3.89 6.63
N LEU A 417 -14.94 3.76 6.79
CA LEU A 417 -15.67 2.50 6.59
C LEU A 417 -15.63 2.05 5.13
N GLY A 418 -15.68 2.97 4.16
CA GLY A 418 -15.58 2.68 2.73
C GLY A 418 -14.22 2.07 2.30
N THR A 419 -13.24 2.02 3.20
CA THR A 419 -11.96 1.32 3.01
C THR A 419 -11.92 -0.07 3.66
N THR A 420 -13.03 -0.60 4.17
CA THR A 420 -13.13 -1.96 4.72
C THR A 420 -13.52 -2.97 3.63
N PHE A 421 -12.82 -4.12 3.57
CA PHE A 421 -13.00 -5.12 2.50
C PHE A 421 -13.16 -6.55 3.01
N PHE A 422 -13.77 -6.73 4.18
CA PHE A 422 -13.99 -8.07 4.74
C PHE A 422 -14.89 -8.93 3.86
N THR A 423 -16.04 -8.41 3.47
CA THR A 423 -17.07 -9.17 2.76
C THR A 423 -16.78 -9.34 1.27
N PRO A 424 -16.31 -8.33 0.49
CA PRO A 424 -16.13 -8.51 -0.95
C PRO A 424 -15.03 -9.52 -1.30
N SER A 425 -14.02 -9.64 -0.45
CA SER A 425 -12.93 -10.61 -0.62
C SER A 425 -13.25 -12.01 -0.06
N SER A 426 -14.20 -12.12 0.88
CA SER A 426 -14.47 -13.33 1.64
C SER A 426 -14.91 -14.53 0.78
N VAL A 427 -15.64 -14.29 -0.31
CA VAL A 427 -16.07 -15.32 -1.26
C VAL A 427 -14.91 -15.74 -2.14
N SER A 428 -14.18 -14.78 -2.72
CA SER A 428 -13.01 -15.04 -3.54
C SER A 428 -11.90 -15.80 -2.81
N LEU A 429 -11.75 -15.56 -1.50
CA LEU A 429 -10.78 -16.26 -0.66
C LEU A 429 -11.05 -17.76 -0.54
N GLU A 430 -12.28 -18.26 -0.78
CA GLU A 430 -12.52 -19.70 -0.83
C GLU A 430 -11.67 -20.36 -1.93
N GLY A 431 -11.49 -19.68 -3.05
CA GLY A 431 -10.65 -20.13 -4.15
C GLY A 431 -11.06 -21.54 -4.62
N LYS A 432 -10.06 -22.35 -4.93
CA LYS A 432 -10.27 -23.74 -5.38
C LYS A 432 -10.91 -24.66 -4.33
N ASN A 433 -11.01 -24.24 -3.07
CA ASN A 433 -11.61 -25.02 -1.98
C ASN A 433 -13.11 -24.73 -1.76
N LEU A 434 -13.73 -23.92 -2.61
CA LEU A 434 -15.15 -23.57 -2.50
C LEU A 434 -16.06 -24.80 -2.49
N TRP A 435 -15.73 -25.83 -3.28
CA TRP A 435 -16.47 -27.07 -3.36
C TRP A 435 -16.66 -27.77 -2.01
N ILE A 436 -15.72 -27.57 -1.05
CA ILE A 436 -15.81 -28.15 0.30
C ILE A 436 -17.04 -27.58 1.03
N LEU A 437 -17.28 -26.26 0.93
CA LEU A 437 -18.47 -25.64 1.52
C LEU A 437 -19.77 -26.05 0.82
N GLN A 438 -19.70 -26.23 -0.50
CA GLN A 438 -20.86 -26.66 -1.28
C GLN A 438 -21.22 -28.13 -1.06
N SER A 439 -20.26 -28.97 -0.64
CA SER A 439 -20.49 -30.39 -0.30
C SER A 439 -20.96 -30.61 1.14
N MET A 440 -20.84 -29.61 2.02
CA MET A 440 -21.32 -29.69 3.39
C MET A 440 -22.86 -29.59 3.47
N PRO A 441 -23.51 -30.22 4.49
CA PRO A 441 -24.95 -30.11 4.69
C PRO A 441 -25.33 -28.74 5.32
N VAL A 442 -24.94 -27.65 4.66
CA VAL A 442 -25.22 -26.27 5.04
C VAL A 442 -25.75 -25.50 3.83
N SER A 443 -26.71 -24.61 4.05
CA SER A 443 -27.24 -23.80 2.95
C SER A 443 -26.28 -22.67 2.56
N GLY A 444 -26.29 -22.26 1.27
CA GLY A 444 -25.52 -21.09 0.81
C GLY A 444 -25.86 -19.82 1.61
N CYS A 445 -27.10 -19.69 2.06
CA CYS A 445 -27.55 -18.60 2.94
C CYS A 445 -26.81 -18.60 4.28
N GLN A 446 -26.65 -19.76 4.94
CA GLN A 446 -25.92 -19.86 6.21
C GLN A 446 -24.44 -19.50 6.03
N VAL A 447 -23.83 -19.90 4.93
CA VAL A 447 -22.44 -19.55 4.61
C VAL A 447 -22.30 -18.03 4.40
N LEU A 448 -23.14 -17.42 3.59
CA LEU A 448 -23.09 -15.97 3.34
C LEU A 448 -23.38 -15.16 4.62
N LEU A 449 -24.38 -15.57 5.41
CA LEU A 449 -24.67 -14.91 6.69
C LEU A 449 -23.52 -15.07 7.70
N SER A 450 -22.78 -16.17 7.68
CA SER A 450 -21.60 -16.32 8.56
C SER A 450 -20.49 -15.32 8.22
N LYS A 451 -20.27 -15.05 6.92
CA LYS A 451 -19.31 -14.06 6.43
C LYS A 451 -19.76 -12.64 6.81
N LEU A 452 -21.06 -12.35 6.66
CA LEU A 452 -21.65 -11.08 7.08
C LEU A 452 -21.51 -10.87 8.60
N ARG A 453 -21.89 -11.85 9.42
CA ARG A 453 -21.79 -11.77 10.90
C ARG A 453 -20.37 -11.54 11.38
N MET A 454 -19.37 -12.17 10.75
CA MET A 454 -17.96 -11.93 11.06
C MET A 454 -17.58 -10.47 10.79
N ALA A 455 -17.93 -9.92 9.62
CA ALA A 455 -17.65 -8.53 9.27
C ALA A 455 -18.42 -7.54 10.17
N ASP A 456 -19.72 -7.77 10.39
CA ASP A 456 -20.57 -6.95 11.27
C ASP A 456 -20.01 -6.89 12.70
N SER A 457 -19.50 -8.00 13.23
CA SER A 457 -18.94 -8.04 14.59
C SER A 457 -17.68 -7.21 14.77
N LEU A 458 -17.01 -6.82 13.67
CA LEU A 458 -15.84 -5.94 13.69
C LEU A 458 -16.20 -4.48 13.35
N THR A 459 -17.04 -4.28 12.34
CA THR A 459 -17.32 -2.93 11.82
C THR A 459 -18.39 -2.18 12.59
N LEU A 460 -19.48 -2.86 13.02
CA LEU A 460 -20.56 -2.18 13.74
C LEU A 460 -20.13 -1.65 15.12
N PRO A 461 -19.41 -2.40 15.98
CA PRO A 461 -18.93 -1.86 17.24
C PRO A 461 -17.96 -0.70 17.06
N THR A 462 -17.08 -0.76 16.05
CA THR A 462 -16.14 0.33 15.79
C THR A 462 -16.84 1.58 15.26
N ALA A 463 -17.85 1.44 14.40
CA ALA A 463 -18.69 2.54 13.96
C ALA A 463 -19.47 3.16 15.14
N ALA A 464 -19.98 2.32 16.05
CA ALA A 464 -20.65 2.79 17.25
C ALA A 464 -19.72 3.57 18.18
N VAL A 465 -18.49 3.07 18.42
CA VAL A 465 -17.47 3.79 19.21
C VAL A 465 -17.16 5.14 18.57
N ALA A 466 -16.95 5.20 17.25
CA ALA A 466 -16.69 6.46 16.56
C ALA A 466 -17.86 7.43 16.68
N GLY A 467 -19.11 6.96 16.53
CA GLY A 467 -20.31 7.75 16.73
C GLY A 467 -20.47 8.28 18.16
N ILE A 468 -20.13 7.47 19.18
CA ILE A 468 -20.10 7.91 20.59
C ILE A 468 -19.05 9.00 20.80
N CYS A 469 -17.85 8.85 20.21
CA CYS A 469 -16.80 9.86 20.30
C CYS A 469 -17.22 11.21 19.68
N CYS A 470 -18.15 11.23 18.72
CA CYS A 470 -18.68 12.47 18.17
C CYS A 470 -19.47 13.30 19.21
N ALA A 471 -19.91 12.71 20.33
CA ALA A 471 -20.61 13.43 21.39
C ALA A 471 -19.72 14.50 22.09
N CYS A 472 -18.40 14.41 21.96
CA CYS A 472 -17.49 15.46 22.48
C CYS A 472 -17.48 16.73 21.62
N VAL A 473 -18.08 16.71 20.42
CA VAL A 473 -18.05 17.80 19.43
C VAL A 473 -19.47 18.27 19.05
N THR A 474 -20.46 17.38 19.05
CA THR A 474 -21.82 17.70 18.62
C THR A 474 -22.89 17.00 19.45
N ASP A 475 -23.99 17.70 19.76
CA ASP A 475 -25.15 17.15 20.46
C ASP A 475 -25.95 16.17 19.56
N ARG A 476 -25.69 16.19 18.25
CA ARG A 476 -26.32 15.30 17.26
C ARG A 476 -25.61 13.96 17.09
N ALA A 477 -24.69 13.65 18.00
CA ALA A 477 -23.95 12.38 18.00
C ALA A 477 -24.82 11.12 17.91
N PRO A 478 -26.01 11.01 18.55
CA PRO A 478 -26.86 9.83 18.41
C PRO A 478 -27.31 9.57 16.96
N LEU A 479 -27.58 10.63 16.19
CA LEU A 479 -27.94 10.51 14.77
C LEU A 479 -26.70 10.12 13.90
N VAL A 480 -25.55 10.71 14.19
CA VAL A 480 -24.29 10.35 13.53
C VAL A 480 -23.93 8.89 13.81
N LEU A 481 -24.12 8.41 15.04
CA LEU A 481 -23.93 7.03 15.43
C LEU A 481 -24.85 6.09 14.64
N ALA A 482 -26.15 6.38 14.63
CA ALA A 482 -27.14 5.56 13.92
C ALA A 482 -26.82 5.50 12.41
N ALA A 483 -26.52 6.64 11.80
CA ALA A 483 -26.14 6.74 10.39
C ALA A 483 -24.84 5.99 10.08
N GLY A 484 -23.81 6.13 10.93
CA GLY A 484 -22.52 5.44 10.79
C GLY A 484 -22.66 3.92 10.90
N VAL A 485 -23.48 3.42 11.84
CA VAL A 485 -23.75 1.98 12.01
C VAL A 485 -24.52 1.40 10.82
N LEU A 486 -25.52 2.11 10.31
CA LEU A 486 -26.26 1.71 9.11
C LEU A 486 -25.32 1.68 7.88
N PHE A 487 -24.51 2.70 7.71
CA PHE A 487 -23.53 2.72 6.60
C PHE A 487 -22.51 1.59 6.73
N ALA A 488 -22.01 1.26 7.93
CA ALA A 488 -21.11 0.14 8.14
C ALA A 488 -21.73 -1.19 7.69
N ARG A 489 -23.01 -1.39 8.02
CA ARG A 489 -23.77 -2.57 7.58
C ARG A 489 -23.99 -2.57 6.08
N PHE A 490 -24.31 -1.41 5.48
CA PHE A 490 -24.42 -1.25 4.04
C PHE A 490 -23.14 -1.66 3.31
N VAL A 491 -21.97 -1.19 3.77
CA VAL A 491 -20.66 -1.56 3.19
C VAL A 491 -20.45 -3.08 3.22
N ASN A 492 -20.80 -3.73 4.33
CA ASN A 492 -20.68 -5.19 4.46
C ASN A 492 -21.63 -5.94 3.53
N LEU A 493 -22.88 -5.50 3.42
CA LEU A 493 -23.88 -6.12 2.54
C LEU A 493 -23.55 -5.90 1.06
N LEU A 494 -23.20 -4.67 0.68
CA LEU A 494 -22.76 -4.34 -0.67
C LEU A 494 -21.51 -5.14 -1.06
N GLY A 495 -20.53 -5.20 -0.15
CA GLY A 495 -19.34 -5.98 -0.38
C GLY A 495 -19.62 -7.47 -0.57
N LEU A 496 -20.56 -8.03 0.18
CA LEU A 496 -20.96 -9.43 0.01
C LEU A 496 -21.69 -9.65 -1.32
N HIS A 497 -22.56 -8.70 -1.72
CA HIS A 497 -23.24 -8.71 -3.01
C HIS A 497 -22.22 -8.74 -4.16
N GLU A 498 -21.28 -7.80 -4.17
CA GLU A 498 -20.23 -7.74 -5.19
C GLU A 498 -19.29 -8.96 -5.14
N GLY A 499 -19.02 -9.46 -3.94
CA GLY A 499 -18.22 -10.65 -3.70
C GLY A 499 -18.80 -11.90 -4.34
N VAL A 500 -20.13 -12.06 -4.32
CA VAL A 500 -20.83 -13.18 -4.98
C VAL A 500 -20.90 -12.99 -6.49
N LEU A 501 -21.18 -11.76 -6.96
CA LEU A 501 -21.30 -11.47 -8.39
C LEU A 501 -19.98 -11.56 -9.15
N HIS A 502 -18.89 -11.16 -8.51
CA HIS A 502 -17.57 -11.01 -9.12
C HIS A 502 -16.51 -11.86 -8.41
N ALA A 503 -16.89 -13.04 -7.91
CA ALA A 503 -15.98 -13.95 -7.25
C ALA A 503 -14.81 -14.33 -8.19
N LYS A 504 -13.58 -14.16 -7.68
CA LYS A 504 -12.36 -14.61 -8.36
C LYS A 504 -11.82 -15.82 -7.61
N LEU A 505 -12.05 -17.01 -8.16
CA LEU A 505 -11.67 -18.26 -7.51
C LEU A 505 -10.27 -18.75 -7.94
N ASP A 506 -9.80 -18.34 -9.12
CA ASP A 506 -8.48 -18.67 -9.66
C ASP A 506 -7.45 -17.62 -9.26
N TRP A 507 -6.94 -17.73 -8.05
CA TRP A 507 -5.85 -16.88 -7.59
C TRP A 507 -4.66 -17.72 -7.12
N THR A 508 -3.46 -17.21 -7.35
CA THR A 508 -2.20 -17.82 -6.91
C THR A 508 -1.70 -17.20 -5.61
N ASN A 509 -2.10 -15.95 -5.33
CA ASN A 509 -1.74 -15.21 -4.13
C ASN A 509 -3.00 -14.60 -3.50
N GLU A 510 -3.14 -14.69 -2.17
CA GLU A 510 -4.28 -14.14 -1.42
C GLU A 510 -4.54 -12.65 -1.70
N ALA A 511 -3.49 -11.87 -1.97
CA ALA A 511 -3.65 -10.47 -2.29
C ALA A 511 -4.44 -10.22 -3.59
N GLN A 512 -4.45 -11.17 -4.52
CA GLN A 512 -5.28 -11.09 -5.74
C GLN A 512 -6.77 -11.21 -5.42
N ALA A 513 -7.13 -11.98 -4.39
CA ALA A 513 -8.49 -12.10 -3.91
C ALA A 513 -8.91 -10.89 -3.05
N VAL A 514 -7.99 -10.37 -2.24
CA VAL A 514 -8.28 -9.34 -1.24
C VAL A 514 -8.25 -7.91 -1.84
N LYS A 515 -7.16 -7.56 -2.56
CA LYS A 515 -6.96 -6.19 -3.07
C LYS A 515 -7.30 -6.01 -4.54
N GLN A 516 -7.02 -7.03 -5.35
CA GLN A 516 -7.05 -6.92 -6.81
C GLN A 516 -8.30 -7.57 -7.40
N GLY A 517 -9.21 -8.03 -6.55
CA GLY A 517 -10.51 -8.54 -6.96
C GLY A 517 -11.40 -7.41 -7.48
N TRP A 518 -12.09 -7.64 -8.60
CA TRP A 518 -13.05 -6.69 -9.15
C TRP A 518 -14.14 -6.34 -8.14
N ALA A 519 -14.58 -7.32 -7.34
CA ALA A 519 -15.54 -7.12 -6.26
C ALA A 519 -15.08 -6.06 -5.25
N THR A 520 -13.82 -6.13 -4.81
CA THR A 520 -13.24 -5.18 -3.86
C THR A 520 -13.14 -3.76 -4.45
N MET A 521 -12.66 -3.65 -5.70
CA MET A 521 -12.55 -2.37 -6.38
C MET A 521 -13.91 -1.72 -6.62
N LEU A 522 -14.90 -2.50 -7.05
CA LEU A 522 -16.24 -2.00 -7.32
C LEU A 522 -16.95 -1.56 -6.03
N THR A 523 -16.85 -2.36 -4.96
CA THR A 523 -17.36 -1.98 -3.63
C THR A 523 -16.76 -0.65 -3.17
N MET A 524 -15.44 -0.48 -3.30
CA MET A 524 -14.75 0.76 -2.94
C MET A 524 -15.25 1.94 -3.77
N LEU A 525 -15.31 1.80 -5.09
CA LEU A 525 -15.79 2.85 -5.99
C LEU A 525 -17.22 3.27 -5.69
N LEU A 526 -18.11 2.29 -5.44
CA LEU A 526 -19.51 2.57 -5.08
C LEU A 526 -19.62 3.28 -3.72
N CYS A 527 -18.89 2.82 -2.70
CA CYS A 527 -18.87 3.47 -1.39
C CYS A 527 -18.37 4.92 -1.49
N TRP A 528 -17.23 5.14 -2.14
CA TRP A 528 -16.68 6.49 -2.32
C TRP A 528 -17.56 7.36 -3.23
N GLY A 529 -18.17 6.77 -4.26
CA GLY A 529 -19.16 7.46 -5.11
C GLY A 529 -20.37 7.97 -4.30
N VAL A 530 -20.90 7.14 -3.42
CA VAL A 530 -21.99 7.52 -2.51
C VAL A 530 -21.56 8.62 -1.54
N ILE A 531 -20.36 8.51 -0.94
CA ILE A 531 -19.83 9.51 0.00
C ILE A 531 -19.65 10.87 -0.68
N LEU A 532 -19.03 10.87 -1.87
CA LEU A 532 -18.81 12.09 -2.64
C LEU A 532 -20.13 12.71 -3.10
N ALA A 533 -21.07 11.88 -3.59
CA ALA A 533 -22.39 12.35 -4.00
C ALA A 533 -23.17 12.94 -2.81
N THR A 534 -23.13 12.28 -1.64
CA THR A 534 -23.77 12.76 -0.41
C THR A 534 -23.17 14.08 0.06
N GLY A 535 -21.82 14.18 0.04
CA GLY A 535 -21.10 15.41 0.41
C GLY A 535 -21.38 16.56 -0.56
N ALA A 536 -21.35 16.29 -1.87
CA ALA A 536 -21.66 17.28 -2.89
C ALA A 536 -23.13 17.77 -2.79
N LEU A 537 -24.06 16.83 -2.61
CA LEU A 537 -25.48 17.16 -2.45
C LEU A 537 -25.71 18.05 -1.23
N TRP A 538 -25.03 17.74 -0.10
CA TRP A 538 -25.08 18.58 1.09
C TRP A 538 -24.53 19.98 0.84
N LEU A 539 -23.32 20.08 0.32
CA LEU A 539 -22.62 21.35 0.15
C LEU A 539 -23.24 22.26 -0.92
N MET A 540 -23.77 21.68 -2.01
CA MET A 540 -24.28 22.48 -3.14
C MET A 540 -25.73 22.91 -2.98
N TRP A 541 -26.56 22.11 -2.30
CA TRP A 541 -28.01 22.35 -2.32
C TRP A 541 -28.68 22.21 -0.97
N LEU A 542 -28.33 21.23 -0.14
CA LEU A 542 -29.12 20.90 1.05
C LEU A 542 -28.72 21.70 2.29
N ALA A 543 -27.51 22.21 2.37
CA ALA A 543 -27.03 22.94 3.56
C ALA A 543 -27.88 24.17 3.89
N GLU A 544 -28.46 24.81 2.88
CA GLU A 544 -29.33 26.00 3.03
C GLU A 544 -30.81 25.62 3.16
N LEU A 545 -31.24 24.48 2.63
CA LEU A 545 -32.64 24.08 2.51
C LEU A 545 -33.14 23.18 3.65
N VAL A 546 -32.24 22.37 4.25
CA VAL A 546 -32.57 21.27 5.14
C VAL A 546 -31.73 21.34 6.41
N SER A 547 -32.35 21.14 7.57
CA SER A 547 -31.58 21.04 8.81
C SER A 547 -30.70 19.79 8.81
N PRO A 548 -29.53 19.85 9.46
CA PRO A 548 -28.62 18.68 9.56
C PRO A 548 -29.30 17.44 10.17
N GLU A 549 -30.23 17.62 11.10
CA GLU A 549 -30.99 16.50 11.68
C GLU A 549 -31.86 15.82 10.63
N ALA A 550 -32.62 16.60 9.86
CA ALA A 550 -33.51 16.05 8.82
C ALA A 550 -32.70 15.33 7.74
N PHE A 551 -31.51 15.86 7.40
CA PHE A 551 -30.57 15.20 6.49
C PHE A 551 -30.05 13.86 7.05
N LEU A 552 -29.61 13.84 8.31
CA LEU A 552 -29.13 12.62 8.97
C LEU A 552 -30.26 11.57 9.11
N LEU A 553 -31.48 11.99 9.40
CA LEU A 553 -32.66 11.09 9.45
C LEU A 553 -32.97 10.53 8.05
N GLY A 554 -32.93 11.37 7.01
CA GLY A 554 -33.11 10.95 5.63
C GLY A 554 -32.02 9.94 5.20
N PHE A 555 -30.76 10.20 5.57
CA PHE A 555 -29.65 9.29 5.35
C PHE A 555 -29.90 7.93 6.04
N CYS A 556 -30.32 7.93 7.31
CA CYS A 556 -30.67 6.70 8.04
C CYS A 556 -31.78 5.93 7.34
N ALA A 557 -32.84 6.61 6.89
CA ALA A 557 -33.96 5.97 6.22
C ALA A 557 -33.55 5.31 4.89
N VAL A 558 -32.76 6.01 4.08
CA VAL A 558 -32.24 5.49 2.80
C VAL A 558 -31.39 4.26 3.03
N PHE A 559 -30.40 4.33 3.95
CA PHE A 559 -29.50 3.21 4.18
C PHE A 559 -30.19 2.04 4.87
N PHE A 560 -31.16 2.27 5.72
CA PHE A 560 -31.99 1.20 6.28
C PHE A 560 -32.79 0.44 5.19
N ALA A 561 -33.37 1.17 4.22
CA ALA A 561 -34.05 0.56 3.09
C ALA A 561 -33.09 -0.24 2.18
N LEU A 562 -31.90 0.33 1.88
CA LEU A 562 -30.88 -0.36 1.09
C LEU A 562 -30.36 -1.62 1.79
N ASP A 563 -30.15 -1.56 3.10
CA ASP A 563 -29.75 -2.72 3.91
C ASP A 563 -30.80 -3.83 3.87
N ALA A 564 -32.07 -3.49 3.98
CA ALA A 564 -33.18 -4.45 3.90
C ALA A 564 -33.23 -5.13 2.52
N LEU A 565 -33.05 -4.37 1.44
CA LEU A 565 -33.04 -4.86 0.06
C LEU A 565 -31.84 -5.79 -0.19
N LEU A 566 -30.63 -5.35 0.19
CA LEU A 566 -29.41 -6.15 0.03
C LEU A 566 -29.45 -7.42 0.88
N LEU A 567 -29.93 -7.34 2.11
CA LEU A 567 -30.09 -8.50 2.99
C LEU A 567 -31.08 -9.52 2.41
N ARG A 568 -32.19 -9.03 1.82
CA ARG A 568 -33.15 -9.90 1.12
C ARG A 568 -32.48 -10.59 -0.06
N TRP A 569 -31.71 -9.85 -0.86
CA TRP A 569 -30.98 -10.42 -1.99
C TRP A 569 -29.96 -11.49 -1.53
N VAL A 570 -29.18 -11.22 -0.47
CA VAL A 570 -28.21 -12.17 0.09
C VAL A 570 -28.89 -13.48 0.51
N LYS A 571 -30.09 -13.39 1.13
CA LYS A 571 -30.83 -14.56 1.61
C LYS A 571 -31.50 -15.37 0.51
N THR A 572 -31.78 -14.79 -0.65
CA THR A 572 -32.48 -15.42 -1.79
C THR A 572 -31.52 -15.67 -2.94
N THR A 573 -31.47 -14.76 -3.88
CA THR A 573 -30.68 -14.86 -5.14
C THR A 573 -29.19 -15.03 -4.88
N GLY A 574 -28.65 -14.35 -3.85
CA GLY A 574 -27.23 -14.46 -3.48
C GLY A 574 -26.86 -15.87 -3.01
N ALA A 575 -27.72 -16.47 -2.17
CA ALA A 575 -27.53 -17.83 -1.68
C ALA A 575 -27.60 -18.88 -2.81
N GLU A 576 -28.53 -18.73 -3.74
CA GLU A 576 -28.66 -19.58 -4.92
C GLU A 576 -27.43 -19.46 -5.81
N ARG A 577 -27.02 -18.22 -6.15
CA ARG A 577 -25.80 -18.00 -6.97
C ARG A 577 -24.54 -18.57 -6.32
N PHE A 578 -24.42 -18.44 -4.99
CA PHE A 578 -23.28 -19.00 -4.27
C PHE A 578 -23.18 -20.51 -4.40
N SER A 579 -24.30 -21.24 -4.41
CA SER A 579 -24.31 -22.69 -4.60
C SER A 579 -23.90 -23.14 -6.00
N HIS A 580 -24.01 -22.28 -7.00
CA HIS A 580 -23.64 -22.54 -8.40
C HIS A 580 -22.30 -21.90 -8.83
N LEU A 581 -21.56 -21.27 -7.91
CA LEU A 581 -20.21 -20.74 -8.22
C LEU A 581 -19.25 -21.92 -8.49
N SER A 582 -18.48 -21.83 -9.60
CA SER A 582 -17.50 -22.83 -10.02
C SER A 582 -16.14 -22.22 -10.34
#